data_d0fdffc0082cb2ffc6c5925ae84a9636
#
_entry.id   d0fdffc0082cb2ffc6c5925ae84a9636
#
_cell.length_a   1.000
_cell.length_b   1.000
_cell.length_c   1.000
_cell.angle_alpha   90.00
_cell.angle_beta   90.00
_cell.angle_gamma   90.00
#
_symmetry.space_group_name_H-M   'P 1'
#
loop_
_entity.id
_entity.type
_entity.pdbx_description
1 polymer ?
#
loop_
_entity_poly.entity_id
_entity_poly.type
_entity_poly.pdbx_seq_one_letter_code
_entity_poly.pdbx_strand_id
1 'polypeptide(L)'
;MATHFPTNPWGKPMSTTDDTLMKRALVALNIAVMTVSDSRTEETDKSGQLLVSRLTATGHLLAEKAIVPDDIYQIRAVASRWIADPQVHIIITTGGTGLTGRDGTPEAISPLLDKRIEGFGEIFRALSFEEIRTSSLQSRALAGVANGTYIFCLPGSTGACRTAWDSLLREQLDYRTRPCNLVDLMPRLHET
;
A
#
# COMPACT_ATOMS: atom_id res chain seq x y z
N MET A 1 -44.63 -3.89 14.87
CA MET A 1 -43.62 -3.20 14.09
C MET A 1 -42.49 -4.21 13.86
N ALA A 2 -42.30 -4.71 12.64
CA ALA A 2 -41.27 -5.67 12.31
C ALA A 2 -39.95 -4.90 12.04
N THR A 3 -38.92 -5.14 12.85
CA THR A 3 -37.58 -4.58 12.65
C THR A 3 -36.95 -5.24 11.43
N HIS A 4 -36.80 -4.44 10.38
CA HIS A 4 -36.15 -4.87 9.14
C HIS A 4 -34.63 -4.86 9.37
N PHE A 5 -34.00 -6.02 9.46
CA PHE A 5 -32.53 -6.12 9.49
C PHE A 5 -31.97 -6.05 8.05
N PRO A 6 -30.92 -5.29 7.80
CA PRO A 6 -30.28 -5.28 6.48
C PRO A 6 -29.72 -6.67 6.16
N THR A 7 -30.00 -7.15 4.96
CA THR A 7 -29.46 -8.41 4.42
C THR A 7 -28.26 -8.12 3.52
N ASN A 8 -27.30 -9.06 3.47
CA ASN A 8 -26.20 -8.99 2.52
C ASN A 8 -26.72 -9.23 1.08
N PRO A 9 -25.90 -9.02 0.03
CA PRO A 9 -26.29 -9.23 -1.37
C PRO A 9 -26.80 -10.65 -1.70
N TRP A 10 -26.61 -11.62 -0.79
CA TRP A 10 -27.04 -13.01 -0.91
C TRP A 10 -28.29 -13.31 -0.07
N GLY A 11 -29.00 -12.29 0.41
CA GLY A 11 -30.25 -12.43 1.17
C GLY A 11 -30.14 -13.01 2.58
N LYS A 12 -28.92 -13.19 3.11
CA LYS A 12 -28.72 -13.66 4.48
C LYS A 12 -28.76 -12.48 5.45
N PRO A 13 -29.43 -12.61 6.63
CA PRO A 13 -29.35 -11.58 7.65
C PRO A 13 -27.89 -11.35 8.03
N MET A 14 -27.45 -10.08 8.03
CA MET A 14 -26.18 -9.72 8.61
C MET A 14 -26.24 -10.08 10.09
N SER A 15 -25.38 -11.00 10.55
CA SER A 15 -25.33 -11.35 11.97
C SER A 15 -24.97 -10.07 12.73
N THR A 16 -25.89 -9.69 13.59
CA THR A 16 -25.60 -8.69 14.59
C THR A 16 -24.57 -9.29 15.51
N THR A 17 -23.35 -8.72 15.42
CA THR A 17 -22.49 -8.64 16.56
C THR A 17 -21.68 -9.82 16.97
N ASP A 18 -20.47 -9.58 16.85
CA ASP A 18 -19.58 -9.91 17.92
C ASP A 18 -19.15 -8.59 18.60
N ASP A 19 -19.72 -8.26 19.73
CA ASP A 19 -19.38 -7.12 20.60
C ASP A 19 -17.91 -7.20 21.08
N THR A 20 -17.30 -8.39 20.94
CA THR A 20 -15.88 -8.67 21.14
C THR A 20 -15.01 -8.04 20.04
N LEU A 21 -15.56 -7.71 18.86
CA LEU A 21 -14.83 -7.12 17.74
C LEU A 21 -14.57 -5.61 17.94
N MET A 22 -15.31 -4.95 18.80
CA MET A 22 -15.17 -3.50 19.11
C MET A 22 -13.93 -3.16 19.97
N LYS A 23 -13.12 -4.16 20.38
CA LYS A 23 -11.99 -3.96 21.32
C LYS A 23 -10.61 -4.18 20.73
N ARG A 24 -10.45 -4.33 19.40
CA ARG A 24 -9.11 -4.43 18.84
C ARG A 24 -8.46 -3.05 18.82
N ALA A 25 -7.31 -2.93 19.45
CA ALA A 25 -6.50 -1.72 19.36
C ALA A 25 -5.82 -1.63 17.98
N LEU A 26 -5.58 -0.41 17.52
CA LEU A 26 -4.72 -0.20 16.36
C LEU A 26 -3.31 -0.75 16.66
N VAL A 27 -2.79 -1.54 15.73
CA VAL A 27 -1.37 -1.92 15.72
C VAL A 27 -0.63 -0.89 14.89
N ALA A 28 0.18 -0.06 15.52
CA ALA A 28 1.00 0.92 14.81
C ALA A 28 2.08 0.19 13.99
N LEU A 29 2.15 0.47 12.70
CA LEU A 29 3.14 -0.10 11.79
C LEU A 29 4.23 0.93 11.49
N ASN A 30 5.46 0.48 11.34
CA ASN A 30 6.58 1.28 10.85
C ASN A 30 6.58 1.23 9.32
N ILE A 31 6.34 2.35 8.68
CA ILE A 31 6.17 2.47 7.23
C ILE A 31 7.27 3.33 6.65
N ALA A 32 8.04 2.80 5.70
CA ALA A 32 9.00 3.55 4.91
C ALA A 32 8.35 4.05 3.61
N VAL A 33 8.66 5.28 3.21
CA VAL A 33 8.13 5.92 2.00
C VAL A 33 9.27 6.30 1.06
N MET A 34 9.26 5.77 -0.16
CA MET A 34 10.22 6.08 -1.21
C MET A 34 9.57 6.85 -2.35
N THR A 35 10.02 8.04 -2.61
CA THR A 35 9.65 8.77 -3.83
C THR A 35 10.71 8.54 -4.90
N VAL A 36 10.33 7.96 -6.03
CA VAL A 36 11.22 7.71 -7.17
C VAL A 36 11.06 8.85 -8.16
N SER A 37 12.08 9.69 -8.30
CA SER A 37 12.07 10.85 -9.19
C SER A 37 13.45 11.47 -9.36
N ASP A 38 13.79 11.82 -10.61
CA ASP A 38 15.00 12.60 -10.93
C ASP A 38 14.86 14.11 -10.63
N SER A 39 13.64 14.61 -10.38
CA SER A 39 13.37 16.05 -10.31
C SER A 39 12.74 16.53 -9.01
N ARG A 40 12.27 15.64 -8.14
CA ARG A 40 11.63 16.01 -6.87
C ARG A 40 12.67 16.33 -5.80
N THR A 41 12.34 17.31 -4.97
CA THR A 41 13.03 17.63 -3.71
C THR A 41 12.05 17.45 -2.56
N GLU A 42 12.50 17.56 -1.31
CA GLU A 42 11.60 17.48 -0.14
C GLU A 42 10.45 18.49 -0.23
N GLU A 43 10.69 19.69 -0.75
CA GLU A 43 9.67 20.75 -0.87
C GLU A 43 8.68 20.48 -2.00
N THR A 44 9.09 19.77 -3.05
CA THR A 44 8.26 19.55 -4.26
C THR A 44 7.63 18.17 -4.31
N ASP A 45 7.98 17.26 -3.36
CA ASP A 45 7.48 15.90 -3.28
C ASP A 45 6.08 15.84 -2.64
N LYS A 46 5.07 16.30 -3.36
CA LYS A 46 3.68 16.29 -2.87
C LYS A 46 3.13 14.89 -2.64
N SER A 47 3.57 13.90 -3.41
CA SER A 47 3.08 12.51 -3.32
C SER A 47 3.63 11.81 -2.08
N GLY A 48 4.94 11.89 -1.82
CA GLY A 48 5.53 11.35 -0.61
C GLY A 48 5.01 12.05 0.64
N GLN A 49 4.90 13.40 0.62
CA GLN A 49 4.33 14.17 1.74
C GLN A 49 2.87 13.75 2.03
N LEU A 50 2.05 13.51 0.99
CA LEU A 50 0.69 13.01 1.16
C LEU A 50 0.68 11.65 1.87
N LEU A 51 1.51 10.70 1.43
CA LEU A 51 1.60 9.38 2.06
C LEU A 51 2.03 9.47 3.52
N VAL A 52 3.05 10.27 3.82
CA VAL A 52 3.49 10.51 5.21
C VAL A 52 2.38 11.12 6.06
N SER A 53 1.68 12.12 5.54
CA SER A 53 0.54 12.74 6.24
C SER A 53 -0.56 11.71 6.52
N ARG A 54 -0.89 10.86 5.56
CA ARG A 54 -1.94 9.83 5.68
C ARG A 54 -1.60 8.76 6.69
N LEU A 55 -0.39 8.18 6.61
CA LEU A 55 0.03 7.14 7.53
C LEU A 55 0.08 7.63 8.98
N THR A 56 0.59 8.85 9.19
CA THR A 56 0.67 9.45 10.52
C THR A 56 -0.72 9.77 11.07
N ALA A 57 -1.62 10.32 10.25
CA ALA A 57 -2.99 10.63 10.65
C ALA A 57 -3.79 9.37 11.04
N THR A 58 -3.43 8.20 10.54
CA THR A 58 -4.05 6.91 10.91
C THR A 58 -3.37 6.20 12.08
N GLY A 59 -2.31 6.81 12.65
CA GLY A 59 -1.62 6.29 13.83
C GLY A 59 -0.46 5.34 13.54
N HIS A 60 -0.01 5.26 12.29
CA HIS A 60 1.22 4.56 11.94
C HIS A 60 2.45 5.47 12.13
N LEU A 61 3.63 4.86 12.11
CA LEU A 61 4.90 5.55 12.31
C LEU A 61 5.68 5.60 10.99
N LEU A 62 6.24 6.77 10.68
CA LEU A 62 7.20 6.88 9.59
C LEU A 62 8.54 6.30 10.04
N ALA A 63 8.94 5.17 9.42
CA ALA A 63 10.25 4.57 9.66
C ALA A 63 11.35 5.40 8.98
N GLU A 64 11.18 5.67 7.69
CA GLU A 64 12.11 6.47 6.90
C GLU A 64 11.39 7.05 5.68
N LYS A 65 11.84 8.21 5.20
CA LYS A 65 11.46 8.77 3.90
C LYS A 65 12.71 9.00 3.07
N ALA A 66 12.68 8.59 1.80
CA ALA A 66 13.77 8.81 0.85
C ALA A 66 13.22 9.28 -0.50
N ILE A 67 13.98 10.16 -1.18
CA ILE A 67 13.81 10.49 -2.59
C ILE A 67 14.97 9.84 -3.33
N VAL A 68 14.65 8.99 -4.31
CA VAL A 68 15.62 8.17 -5.03
C VAL A 68 15.49 8.48 -6.52
N PRO A 69 16.59 8.65 -7.27
CA PRO A 69 16.53 8.81 -8.73
C PRO A 69 15.83 7.63 -9.43
N ASP A 70 15.32 7.89 -10.64
CA ASP A 70 14.77 6.85 -11.53
C ASP A 70 15.88 5.93 -12.06
N ASP A 71 16.52 5.19 -11.15
CA ASP A 71 17.57 4.22 -11.42
C ASP A 71 17.27 2.91 -10.68
N ILE A 72 17.19 1.82 -11.44
CA ILE A 72 16.82 0.48 -10.92
C ILE A 72 17.72 0.04 -9.77
N TYR A 73 19.02 0.29 -9.85
CA TYR A 73 19.96 -0.18 -8.84
C TYR A 73 19.91 0.65 -7.57
N GLN A 74 19.68 1.95 -7.67
CA GLN A 74 19.50 2.79 -6.51
C GLN A 74 18.18 2.49 -5.80
N ILE A 75 17.10 2.27 -6.55
CA ILE A 75 15.81 1.82 -6.00
C ILE A 75 15.99 0.49 -5.25
N ARG A 76 16.68 -0.49 -5.87
CA ARG A 76 16.97 -1.78 -5.24
C ARG A 76 17.82 -1.65 -3.99
N ALA A 77 18.83 -0.80 -4.00
CA ALA A 77 19.72 -0.61 -2.86
C ALA A 77 18.95 -0.13 -1.62
N VAL A 78 18.11 0.90 -1.78
CA VAL A 78 17.29 1.43 -0.69
C VAL A 78 16.22 0.42 -0.27
N ALA A 79 15.51 -0.19 -1.22
CA ALA A 79 14.49 -1.19 -0.94
C ALA A 79 15.06 -2.40 -0.19
N SER A 80 16.20 -2.95 -0.65
CA SER A 80 16.85 -4.11 -0.01
C SER A 80 17.32 -3.80 1.40
N ARG A 81 17.81 -2.59 1.66
CA ARG A 81 18.19 -2.15 3.00
C ARG A 81 16.98 -2.14 3.93
N TRP A 82 15.84 -1.61 3.48
CA TRP A 82 14.61 -1.59 4.25
C TRP A 82 13.99 -2.98 4.43
N ILE A 83 14.05 -3.84 3.41
CA ILE A 83 13.61 -5.25 3.50
C ILE A 83 14.43 -6.03 4.52
N ALA A 84 15.71 -5.71 4.67
CA ALA A 84 16.59 -6.34 5.64
C ALA A 84 16.44 -5.81 7.07
N ASP A 85 15.77 -4.66 7.25
CA ASP A 85 15.54 -4.06 8.55
C ASP A 85 14.24 -4.62 9.19
N PRO A 86 14.33 -5.39 10.29
CA PRO A 86 13.16 -5.97 10.93
C PRO A 86 12.22 -4.92 11.57
N GLN A 87 12.65 -3.67 11.65
CA GLN A 87 11.81 -2.58 12.14
C GLN A 87 10.93 -1.97 11.03
N VAL A 88 11.19 -2.26 9.76
CA VAL A 88 10.38 -1.77 8.64
C VAL A 88 9.32 -2.81 8.29
N HIS A 89 8.08 -2.53 8.62
CA HIS A 89 6.95 -3.44 8.36
C HIS A 89 6.39 -3.28 6.94
N ILE A 90 6.37 -2.05 6.44
CA ILE A 90 5.76 -1.70 5.15
C ILE A 90 6.70 -0.77 4.39
N ILE A 91 6.81 -0.99 3.09
CA ILE A 91 7.46 -0.07 2.14
C ILE A 91 6.42 0.41 1.15
N ILE A 92 6.28 1.73 0.98
CA ILE A 92 5.43 2.32 -0.06
C ILE A 92 6.33 3.12 -0.98
N THR A 93 6.37 2.76 -2.27
CA THR A 93 7.06 3.56 -3.29
C THR A 93 6.04 4.36 -4.09
N THR A 94 6.41 5.56 -4.55
CA THR A 94 5.61 6.39 -5.45
C THR A 94 6.51 6.97 -6.54
N GLY A 95 6.11 6.81 -7.80
CA GLY A 95 6.86 7.21 -8.97
C GLY A 95 7.54 6.07 -9.72
N GLY A 96 8.05 6.35 -10.91
CA GLY A 96 8.76 5.40 -11.78
C GLY A 96 7.95 4.18 -12.23
N THR A 97 6.61 4.27 -12.26
CA THR A 97 5.73 3.16 -12.67
C THR A 97 5.14 3.32 -14.06
N GLY A 98 5.53 4.34 -14.82
CA GLY A 98 5.06 4.58 -16.19
C GLY A 98 5.72 3.64 -17.20
N LEU A 99 5.60 4.00 -18.49
CA LEU A 99 6.05 3.18 -19.62
C LEU A 99 7.27 3.79 -20.34
N THR A 100 7.81 4.89 -19.84
CA THR A 100 8.96 5.54 -20.47
C THR A 100 10.27 4.84 -20.07
N GLY A 101 11.37 5.12 -20.77
CA GLY A 101 12.63 4.42 -20.57
C GLY A 101 13.27 4.59 -19.19
N ARG A 102 12.85 5.62 -18.43
CA ARG A 102 13.34 5.85 -17.06
C ARG A 102 12.44 5.20 -16.01
N ASP A 103 11.19 4.84 -16.36
CA ASP A 103 10.25 4.20 -15.44
C ASP A 103 10.66 2.75 -15.15
N GLY A 104 11.32 2.52 -14.04
CA GLY A 104 11.91 1.24 -13.69
C GLY A 104 11.53 0.72 -12.29
N THR A 105 10.61 1.36 -11.56
CA THR A 105 10.23 0.93 -10.21
C THR A 105 9.69 -0.51 -10.17
N PRO A 106 8.77 -0.94 -11.07
CA PRO A 106 8.31 -2.33 -11.08
C PRO A 106 9.44 -3.33 -11.36
N GLU A 107 10.34 -3.01 -12.26
CA GLU A 107 11.51 -3.83 -12.62
C GLU A 107 12.55 -3.88 -11.50
N ALA A 108 12.64 -2.81 -10.70
CA ALA A 108 13.52 -2.78 -9.53
C ALA A 108 12.97 -3.66 -8.41
N ILE A 109 11.67 -3.58 -8.11
CA ILE A 109 11.05 -4.20 -6.95
C ILE A 109 10.63 -5.65 -7.21
N SER A 110 10.10 -5.98 -8.40
CA SER A 110 9.58 -7.32 -8.69
C SER A 110 10.55 -8.47 -8.39
N PRO A 111 11.87 -8.36 -8.69
CA PRO A 111 12.82 -9.43 -8.37
C PRO A 111 13.12 -9.59 -6.88
N LEU A 112 12.76 -8.63 -6.04
CA LEU A 112 12.96 -8.68 -4.60
C LEU A 112 11.79 -9.36 -3.86
N LEU A 113 10.66 -9.57 -4.54
CA LEU A 113 9.46 -10.12 -3.93
C LEU A 113 9.51 -11.64 -3.81
N ASP A 114 9.28 -12.16 -2.62
CA ASP A 114 9.07 -13.58 -2.37
C ASP A 114 7.70 -14.04 -2.87
N LYS A 115 6.69 -13.18 -2.68
CA LYS A 115 5.30 -13.41 -3.10
C LYS A 115 4.69 -12.12 -3.65
N ARG A 116 3.92 -12.24 -4.74
CA ARG A 116 3.15 -11.12 -5.29
C ARG A 116 1.75 -11.07 -4.71
N ILE A 117 1.21 -9.86 -4.57
CA ILE A 117 -0.19 -9.60 -4.23
C ILE A 117 -0.85 -9.05 -5.49
N GLU A 118 -1.20 -9.94 -6.42
CA GLU A 118 -1.73 -9.56 -7.75
C GLU A 118 -3.01 -8.73 -7.61
N GLY A 119 -3.90 -9.10 -6.69
CA GLY A 119 -5.16 -8.41 -6.44
C GLY A 119 -5.01 -6.93 -6.08
N PHE A 120 -3.86 -6.50 -5.53
CA PHE A 120 -3.63 -5.08 -5.27
C PHE A 120 -3.65 -4.26 -6.57
N GLY A 121 -2.87 -4.67 -7.57
CA GLY A 121 -2.80 -3.97 -8.85
C GLY A 121 -4.13 -4.01 -9.60
N GLU A 122 -4.86 -5.12 -9.51
CA GLU A 122 -6.19 -5.29 -10.13
C GLU A 122 -7.21 -4.30 -9.54
N ILE A 123 -7.36 -4.30 -8.22
CA ILE A 123 -8.32 -3.43 -7.54
C ILE A 123 -7.91 -1.96 -7.68
N PHE A 124 -6.61 -1.65 -7.55
CA PHE A 124 -6.12 -0.28 -7.72
C PHE A 124 -6.45 0.27 -9.11
N ARG A 125 -6.24 -0.51 -10.19
CA ARG A 125 -6.59 -0.09 -11.56
C ARG A 125 -8.09 0.01 -11.78
N ALA A 126 -8.90 -0.85 -11.17
CA ALA A 126 -10.35 -0.75 -11.22
C ALA A 126 -10.86 0.55 -10.58
N LEU A 127 -10.37 0.90 -9.38
CA LEU A 127 -10.69 2.15 -8.72
C LEU A 127 -10.21 3.37 -9.52
N SER A 128 -8.99 3.29 -10.05
CA SER A 128 -8.44 4.37 -10.89
C SER A 128 -9.24 4.56 -12.17
N PHE A 129 -9.84 3.50 -12.73
CA PHE A 129 -10.69 3.60 -13.93
C PHE A 129 -11.94 4.45 -13.68
N GLU A 130 -12.51 4.41 -12.49
CA GLU A 130 -13.65 5.27 -12.14
C GLU A 130 -13.28 6.76 -12.14
N GLU A 131 -12.04 7.11 -11.78
CA GLU A 131 -11.55 8.48 -11.70
C GLU A 131 -10.98 9.00 -13.03
N ILE A 132 -10.10 8.20 -13.67
CA ILE A 132 -9.28 8.63 -14.82
C ILE A 132 -9.51 7.81 -16.09
N ARG A 133 -10.54 6.95 -16.09
CA ARG A 133 -10.95 6.12 -17.24
C ARG A 133 -9.80 5.32 -17.83
N THR A 134 -9.66 5.29 -19.13
CA THR A 134 -8.66 4.48 -19.84
C THR A 134 -7.22 4.83 -19.51
N SER A 135 -6.94 6.00 -18.92
CA SER A 135 -5.59 6.34 -18.46
C SER A 135 -5.07 5.40 -17.38
N SER A 136 -5.98 4.71 -16.64
CA SER A 136 -5.61 3.69 -15.65
C SER A 136 -4.89 2.48 -16.26
N LEU A 137 -5.06 2.23 -17.57
CA LEU A 137 -4.34 1.17 -18.30
C LEU A 137 -2.81 1.32 -18.21
N GLN A 138 -2.32 2.55 -18.12
CA GLN A 138 -0.88 2.82 -18.05
C GLN A 138 -0.28 2.58 -16.66
N SER A 139 -1.11 2.31 -15.65
CA SER A 139 -0.64 2.07 -14.29
C SER A 139 -0.04 0.68 -14.14
N ARG A 140 1.23 0.62 -13.77
CA ARG A 140 1.93 -0.63 -13.41
C ARG A 140 2.07 -0.81 -11.90
N ALA A 141 1.08 -0.31 -11.15
CA ALA A 141 1.03 -0.52 -9.71
C ALA A 141 1.06 -2.01 -9.37
N LEU A 142 1.86 -2.37 -8.39
CA LEU A 142 2.03 -3.74 -7.90
C LEU A 142 2.23 -3.77 -6.38
N ALA A 143 2.02 -4.93 -5.78
CA ALA A 143 2.39 -5.17 -4.39
C ALA A 143 2.90 -6.60 -4.20
N GLY A 144 3.58 -6.81 -3.08
CA GLY A 144 4.09 -8.12 -2.69
C GLY A 144 4.65 -8.13 -1.28
N VAL A 145 5.26 -9.25 -0.94
CA VAL A 145 5.97 -9.49 0.32
C VAL A 145 7.41 -9.84 0.00
N ALA A 146 8.34 -9.29 0.76
CA ALA A 146 9.76 -9.67 0.75
C ALA A 146 10.28 -9.71 2.18
N ASN A 147 10.85 -10.84 2.61
CA ASN A 147 11.40 -11.03 3.95
C ASN A 147 10.45 -10.54 5.08
N GLY A 148 9.15 -10.83 4.95
CA GLY A 148 8.14 -10.41 5.95
C GLY A 148 7.70 -8.95 5.88
N THR A 149 8.25 -8.15 4.97
CA THR A 149 7.87 -6.75 4.73
C THR A 149 6.90 -6.67 3.56
N TYR A 150 5.77 -5.98 3.72
CA TYR A 150 4.88 -5.66 2.59
C TYR A 150 5.43 -4.50 1.78
N ILE A 151 5.35 -4.61 0.46
CA ILE A 151 5.82 -3.58 -0.47
C ILE A 151 4.69 -3.21 -1.43
N PHE A 152 4.42 -1.90 -1.57
CA PHE A 152 3.42 -1.35 -2.48
C PHE A 152 4.08 -0.33 -3.41
N CYS A 153 3.97 -0.54 -4.72
CA CYS A 153 4.47 0.38 -5.72
C CYS A 153 3.31 1.15 -6.34
N LEU A 154 3.31 2.47 -6.17
CA LEU A 154 2.25 3.38 -6.59
C LEU A 154 2.73 4.31 -7.72
N PRO A 155 1.82 4.75 -8.60
CA PRO A 155 2.14 5.82 -9.54
C PRO A 155 2.51 7.13 -8.82
N GLY A 156 3.31 7.97 -9.51
CA GLY A 156 3.88 9.19 -8.92
C GLY A 156 2.90 10.36 -8.72
N SER A 157 1.63 10.24 -9.09
CA SER A 157 0.66 11.32 -8.92
C SER A 157 0.06 11.32 -7.50
N THR A 158 -0.19 12.52 -6.96
CA THR A 158 -0.87 12.66 -5.65
C THR A 158 -2.28 12.06 -5.66
N GLY A 159 -2.98 12.08 -6.81
CA GLY A 159 -4.28 11.41 -6.98
C GLY A 159 -4.16 9.91 -6.79
N ALA A 160 -3.23 9.26 -7.47
CA ALA A 160 -2.97 7.83 -7.35
C ALA A 160 -2.60 7.42 -5.91
N CYS A 161 -1.73 8.20 -5.24
CA CYS A 161 -1.38 7.95 -3.84
C CYS A 161 -2.59 8.09 -2.91
N ARG A 162 -3.47 9.07 -3.17
CA ARG A 162 -4.71 9.25 -2.41
C ARG A 162 -5.65 8.05 -2.60
N THR A 163 -5.92 7.66 -3.83
CA THR A 163 -6.78 6.51 -4.15
C THR A 163 -6.24 5.23 -3.51
N ALA A 164 -4.94 4.96 -3.64
CA ALA A 164 -4.31 3.79 -3.04
C ALA A 164 -4.44 3.80 -1.50
N TRP A 165 -4.15 4.93 -0.86
CA TRP A 165 -4.22 5.01 0.59
C TRP A 165 -5.66 4.98 1.09
N ASP A 166 -6.50 5.91 0.64
CA ASP A 166 -7.82 6.13 1.21
C ASP A 166 -8.79 4.96 0.91
N SER A 167 -8.62 4.26 -0.22
CA SER A 167 -9.52 3.18 -0.64
C SER A 167 -9.00 1.76 -0.42
N LEU A 168 -7.69 1.57 -0.19
CA LEU A 168 -7.11 0.23 -0.05
C LEU A 168 -6.21 0.12 1.18
N LEU A 169 -5.13 0.90 1.25
CA LEU A 169 -4.08 0.67 2.24
C LEU A 169 -4.56 0.98 3.65
N ARG A 170 -5.32 2.04 3.84
CA ARG A 170 -5.87 2.42 5.16
C ARG A 170 -6.64 1.28 5.83
N GLU A 171 -7.40 0.52 5.06
CA GLU A 171 -8.18 -0.61 5.59
C GLU A 171 -7.32 -1.86 5.74
N GLN A 172 -6.48 -2.17 4.75
CA GLN A 172 -5.64 -3.37 4.77
C GLN A 172 -4.50 -3.29 5.79
N LEU A 173 -4.07 -2.10 6.17
CA LEU A 173 -3.05 -1.86 7.20
C LEU A 173 -3.64 -1.60 8.58
N ASP A 174 -4.96 -1.69 8.74
CA ASP A 174 -5.65 -1.57 10.03
C ASP A 174 -6.07 -2.96 10.53
N TYR A 175 -5.45 -3.41 11.64
CA TYR A 175 -5.77 -4.68 12.31
C TYR A 175 -7.24 -4.84 12.70
N ARG A 176 -7.98 -3.73 12.80
CA ARG A 176 -9.41 -3.71 13.15
C ARG A 176 -10.33 -4.00 11.97
N THR A 177 -9.84 -3.89 10.73
CA THR A 177 -10.63 -4.12 9.50
C THR A 177 -11.04 -5.58 9.36
N ARG A 178 -12.28 -5.81 8.95
CA ARG A 178 -12.89 -7.11 8.73
C ARG A 178 -13.44 -7.24 7.30
N PRO A 179 -13.54 -8.46 6.74
CA PRO A 179 -13.32 -9.79 7.36
C PRO A 179 -11.85 -10.17 7.51
N CYS A 180 -10.93 -9.58 6.74
CA CYS A 180 -9.49 -9.85 6.80
C CYS A 180 -8.69 -8.59 6.45
N ASN A 181 -7.46 -8.52 6.91
CA ASN A 181 -6.52 -7.45 6.63
C ASN A 181 -5.09 -8.02 6.58
N LEU A 182 -4.15 -7.27 6.05
CA LEU A 182 -2.75 -7.72 5.90
C LEU A 182 -2.02 -7.79 7.24
N VAL A 183 -2.44 -7.01 8.25
CA VAL A 183 -1.81 -7.00 9.56
C VAL A 183 -2.05 -8.32 10.30
N ASP A 184 -3.24 -8.92 10.15
CA ASP A 184 -3.56 -10.25 10.71
C ASP A 184 -2.58 -11.34 10.19
N LEU A 185 -2.01 -11.16 8.99
CA LEU A 185 -1.11 -12.14 8.37
C LEU A 185 0.37 -11.93 8.74
N MET A 186 0.75 -10.74 9.23
CA MET A 186 2.17 -10.40 9.50
C MET A 186 2.91 -11.44 10.36
N PRO A 187 2.34 -11.96 11.47
CA PRO A 187 3.03 -12.94 12.29
C PRO A 187 3.36 -14.25 11.56
N ARG A 188 2.67 -14.51 10.44
CA ARG A 188 2.77 -15.74 9.66
C ARG A 188 3.58 -15.60 8.37
N LEU A 189 4.09 -14.42 8.07
CA LEU A 189 4.83 -14.19 6.82
C LEU A 189 6.17 -14.97 6.75
N HIS A 190 6.71 -15.35 7.90
CA HIS A 190 7.95 -16.14 8.01
C HIS A 190 7.70 -17.65 8.25
N GLU A 191 6.45 -18.13 8.23
CA GLU A 191 6.15 -19.56 8.32
C GLU A 191 6.71 -20.29 7.09
N THR A 192 7.47 -21.36 7.32
CA THR A 192 8.06 -22.25 6.31
C THR A 192 7.28 -23.55 6.19
#